data_6cc221b13b90b280c3a1d8116adcaf82
#
_entry.id   6cc221b13b90b280c3a1d8116adcaf82
#
_cell.length_a   1.000
_cell.length_b   1.000
_cell.length_c   1.000
_cell.angle_alpha   90.00
_cell.angle_beta   90.00
_cell.angle_gamma   90.00
#
_symmetry.space_group_name_H-M   'P 1'
#
loop_
_entity.id
_entity.type
_entity.pdbx_description
1 polymer ?
#
loop_
_entity_poly.entity_id
_entity_poly.type
_entity_poly.pdbx_seq_one_letter_code
_entity_poly.pdbx_strand_id
1 'polypeptide(L)'
;KYAISSFAKDLLTVADNLHRAIDAIGKDNSENCEALRKGVELTENELTKVFNKFGIKKMEIMDTVFDPNFHQVIQEVEDKEKPNGTIIAELQTGYMLNDRILREAMVVVTKGGK
;
A
#
# COMPACT_ATOMS: atom_id res chain seq x y z
N LYS A 1 -8.32 -23.17 -1.48
CA LYS A 1 -7.20 -22.39 -2.00
C LYS A 1 -7.64 -21.03 -2.51
N TYR A 2 -8.63 -21.00 -3.40
CA TYR A 2 -9.15 -19.73 -3.89
C TYR A 2 -10.00 -19.00 -2.84
N ALA A 3 -10.68 -19.73 -1.98
CA ALA A 3 -11.48 -19.15 -0.90
C ALA A 3 -10.60 -18.34 0.06
N ILE A 4 -9.41 -18.84 0.37
CA ILE A 4 -8.48 -18.13 1.24
C ILE A 4 -7.97 -16.85 0.57
N SER A 5 -7.71 -16.91 -0.74
CA SER A 5 -7.26 -15.73 -1.48
C SER A 5 -8.33 -14.65 -1.51
N SER A 6 -9.58 -15.02 -1.73
CA SER A 6 -10.69 -14.06 -1.71
C SER A 6 -10.86 -13.43 -0.35
N PHE A 7 -10.81 -14.25 0.70
CA PHE A 7 -10.93 -13.77 2.07
C PHE A 7 -9.79 -12.79 2.39
N ALA A 8 -8.56 -13.16 2.03
CA ALA A 8 -7.39 -12.33 2.27
C ALA A 8 -7.49 -11.01 1.51
N LYS A 9 -7.96 -11.06 0.25
CA LYS A 9 -8.14 -9.87 -0.56
C LYS A 9 -9.15 -8.92 0.07
N ASP A 10 -10.24 -9.45 0.59
CA ASP A 10 -11.25 -8.63 1.26
C ASP A 10 -10.72 -8.01 2.54
N LEU A 11 -9.82 -8.71 3.25
CA LEU A 11 -9.18 -8.16 4.44
C LEU A 11 -8.27 -6.96 4.12
N LEU A 12 -7.79 -6.85 2.89
CA LEU A 12 -6.98 -5.69 2.50
C LEU A 12 -7.78 -4.40 2.60
N THR A 13 -9.08 -4.46 2.36
CA THR A 13 -9.96 -3.29 2.55
C THR A 13 -9.97 -2.86 4.02
N VAL A 14 -9.95 -3.81 4.95
CA VAL A 14 -9.87 -3.50 6.37
C VAL A 14 -8.55 -2.76 6.68
N ALA A 15 -7.44 -3.27 6.15
CA ALA A 15 -6.14 -2.63 6.34
C ALA A 15 -6.14 -1.21 5.75
N ASP A 16 -6.71 -1.02 4.57
CA ASP A 16 -6.81 0.29 3.94
C ASP A 16 -7.60 1.26 4.80
N ASN A 17 -8.68 0.81 5.39
CA ASN A 17 -9.53 1.65 6.23
C ASN A 17 -8.84 2.02 7.53
N LEU A 18 -8.07 1.09 8.10
CA LEU A 18 -7.26 1.40 9.29
C LEU A 18 -6.23 2.47 8.99
N HIS A 19 -5.58 2.37 7.84
CA HIS A 19 -4.59 3.35 7.43
C HIS A 19 -5.22 4.72 7.20
N ARG A 20 -6.39 4.76 6.57
CA ARG A 20 -7.14 6.01 6.40
C ARG A 20 -7.51 6.65 7.73
N ALA A 21 -7.88 5.82 8.71
CA ALA A 21 -8.21 6.33 10.04
C ALA A 21 -7.00 7.00 10.67
N ILE A 22 -5.82 6.41 10.53
CA ILE A 22 -4.58 7.00 11.03
C ILE A 22 -4.31 8.34 10.35
N ASP A 23 -4.44 8.38 9.02
CA ASP A 23 -4.22 9.61 8.26
C ASP A 23 -5.20 10.71 8.67
N ALA A 24 -6.45 10.35 8.89
CA ALA A 24 -7.47 11.33 9.30
C ALA A 24 -7.19 11.91 10.68
N ILE A 25 -6.66 11.10 11.58
CA ILE A 25 -6.33 11.53 12.95
C ILE A 25 -5.02 12.30 12.98
N GLY A 26 -4.12 12.03 12.07
CA GLY A 26 -2.73 12.49 12.10
C GLY A 26 -2.53 14.00 12.09
N LYS A 27 -3.56 14.77 11.76
CA LYS A 27 -3.49 16.23 11.72
C LYS A 27 -3.95 16.90 13.00
N ASP A 28 -4.47 16.15 13.92
CA ASP A 28 -4.96 16.67 15.20
C ASP A 28 -4.00 16.26 16.31
N ASN A 29 -3.45 17.25 17.01
CA ASN A 29 -2.46 17.03 18.05
C ASN A 29 -3.03 16.98 19.45
N SER A 30 -4.36 16.88 19.61
CA SER A 30 -4.94 16.78 20.93
C SER A 30 -4.58 15.43 21.58
N GLU A 31 -4.56 15.42 22.92
CA GLU A 31 -4.23 14.19 23.67
C GLU A 31 -5.18 13.04 23.35
N ASN A 32 -6.47 13.36 23.19
CA ASN A 32 -7.46 12.34 22.88
C ASN A 32 -7.22 11.71 21.52
N CYS A 33 -6.85 12.53 20.53
CA CYS A 33 -6.56 12.02 19.21
C CYS A 33 -5.25 11.24 19.18
N GLU A 34 -4.28 11.61 20.01
CA GLU A 34 -3.03 10.87 20.10
C GLU A 34 -3.25 9.46 20.64
N ALA A 35 -4.06 9.32 21.70
CA ALA A 35 -4.38 8.01 22.26
C ALA A 35 -5.14 7.16 21.24
N LEU A 36 -6.10 7.77 20.54
CA LEU A 36 -6.89 7.09 19.53
C LEU A 36 -6.00 6.63 18.39
N ARG A 37 -5.11 7.49 17.92
CA ARG A 37 -4.17 7.15 16.84
C ARG A 37 -3.30 5.97 17.24
N LYS A 38 -2.76 5.97 18.46
CA LYS A 38 -1.94 4.86 18.94
C LYS A 38 -2.71 3.54 18.95
N GLY A 39 -3.95 3.57 19.38
CA GLY A 39 -4.79 2.37 19.39
C GLY A 39 -5.01 1.83 17.98
N VAL A 40 -5.28 2.70 17.02
CA VAL A 40 -5.47 2.29 15.63
C VAL A 40 -4.16 1.78 15.03
N GLU A 41 -3.03 2.45 15.33
CA GLU A 41 -1.72 2.00 14.84
C GLU A 41 -1.37 0.61 15.37
N LEU A 42 -1.65 0.36 16.65
CA LEU A 42 -1.40 -0.96 17.22
C LEU A 42 -2.25 -2.03 16.54
N THR A 43 -3.50 -1.69 16.23
CA THR A 43 -4.38 -2.60 15.50
C THR A 43 -3.85 -2.89 14.09
N GLU A 44 -3.40 -1.84 13.40
CA GLU A 44 -2.82 -2.01 12.06
C GLU A 44 -1.56 -2.87 12.12
N ASN A 45 -0.70 -2.63 13.10
CA ASN A 45 0.53 -3.41 13.25
C ASN A 45 0.24 -4.87 13.54
N GLU A 46 -0.77 -5.14 14.36
CA GLU A 46 -1.18 -6.51 14.65
C GLU A 46 -1.71 -7.21 13.40
N LEU A 47 -2.51 -6.52 12.60
CA LEU A 47 -3.01 -7.06 11.34
C LEU A 47 -1.85 -7.36 10.38
N THR A 48 -0.87 -6.46 10.29
CA THR A 48 0.32 -6.65 9.46
C THR A 48 1.12 -7.88 9.90
N LYS A 49 1.25 -8.08 11.21
CA LYS A 49 1.92 -9.26 11.75
C LYS A 49 1.23 -10.53 11.31
N VAL A 50 -0.10 -10.55 11.42
CA VAL A 50 -0.89 -11.72 10.99
C VAL A 50 -0.73 -11.95 9.50
N PHE A 51 -0.77 -10.88 8.70
CA PHE A 51 -0.55 -11.00 7.26
C PHE A 51 0.81 -11.63 6.96
N ASN A 52 1.87 -11.11 7.58
CA ASN A 52 3.23 -11.60 7.34
C ASN A 52 3.36 -13.07 7.75
N LYS A 53 2.70 -13.46 8.82
CA LYS A 53 2.72 -14.84 9.29
C LYS A 53 2.17 -15.81 8.23
N PHE A 54 1.20 -15.37 7.45
CA PHE A 54 0.56 -16.19 6.44
C PHE A 54 1.03 -15.90 5.02
N GLY A 55 2.13 -15.14 4.89
CA GLY A 55 2.74 -14.90 3.60
C GLY A 55 2.15 -13.73 2.80
N ILE A 56 1.32 -12.91 3.43
CA ILE A 56 0.74 -11.72 2.80
C ILE A 56 1.64 -10.54 3.11
N LYS A 57 2.27 -9.98 2.07
CA LYS A 57 3.23 -8.90 2.24
C LYS A 57 2.95 -7.75 1.29
N LYS A 58 3.20 -6.54 1.77
CA LYS A 58 3.12 -5.35 0.93
C LYS A 58 4.24 -5.38 -0.09
N MET A 59 3.96 -4.89 -1.29
CA MET A 59 4.99 -4.65 -2.28
C MET A 59 5.77 -3.40 -1.89
N GLU A 60 7.10 -3.47 -1.97
CA GLU A 60 7.95 -2.30 -1.74
C GLU A 60 8.38 -1.77 -3.09
N ILE A 61 7.74 -0.72 -3.55
CA ILE A 61 7.83 -0.27 -4.93
C ILE A 61 8.27 1.17 -5.13
N MET A 62 8.30 1.97 -4.05
CA MET A 62 8.69 3.38 -4.19
C MET A 62 10.10 3.51 -4.74
N ASP A 63 10.25 4.43 -5.69
CA ASP A 63 11.52 4.73 -6.37
C ASP A 63 12.06 3.59 -7.24
N THR A 64 11.23 2.58 -7.52
CA THR A 64 11.58 1.53 -8.48
C THR A 64 10.91 1.81 -9.81
N VAL A 65 11.34 1.10 -10.83
CA VAL A 65 10.72 1.19 -12.17
C VAL A 65 9.46 0.35 -12.19
N PHE A 66 8.42 0.92 -12.79
CA PHE A 66 7.13 0.26 -12.93
C PHE A 66 7.25 -1.06 -13.69
N ASP A 67 6.53 -2.08 -13.20
CA ASP A 67 6.46 -3.40 -13.81
C ASP A 67 5.00 -3.73 -14.06
N PRO A 68 4.57 -3.86 -15.33
CA PRO A 68 3.15 -4.11 -15.62
C PRO A 68 2.60 -5.42 -15.06
N ASN A 69 3.47 -6.35 -14.65
CA ASN A 69 3.03 -7.59 -14.03
C ASN A 69 2.52 -7.40 -12.61
N PHE A 70 2.96 -6.35 -11.93
CA PHE A 70 2.66 -6.12 -10.51
C PHE A 70 1.97 -4.79 -10.24
N HIS A 71 2.05 -3.85 -11.17
CA HIS A 71 1.60 -2.49 -10.96
C HIS A 71 0.63 -2.05 -12.04
N GLN A 72 -0.30 -1.16 -11.67
CA GLN A 72 -1.20 -0.52 -12.60
C GLN A 72 -0.94 0.97 -12.58
N VAL A 73 -0.55 1.54 -13.70
CA VAL A 73 -0.30 2.97 -13.81
C VAL A 73 -1.62 3.71 -13.94
N ILE A 74 -1.88 4.62 -13.02
CA ILE A 74 -3.09 5.44 -13.01
C ILE A 74 -2.81 6.81 -13.61
N GLN A 75 -1.59 7.32 -13.41
CA GLN A 75 -1.24 8.66 -13.84
C GLN A 75 0.25 8.74 -14.14
N GLU A 76 0.62 9.56 -15.13
CA GLU A 76 2.00 9.88 -15.43
C GLU A 76 2.25 11.35 -15.12
N VAL A 77 3.43 11.65 -14.57
CA VAL A 77 3.83 13.01 -14.22
C VAL A 77 5.20 13.27 -14.83
N GLU A 78 5.37 14.41 -15.47
CA GLU A 78 6.66 14.77 -16.06
C GLU A 78 7.69 15.01 -14.96
N ASP A 79 8.85 14.35 -15.10
CA ASP A 79 9.97 14.56 -14.20
C ASP A 79 11.24 14.17 -14.98
N LYS A 80 12.03 15.16 -15.31
CA LYS A 80 13.22 14.98 -16.12
C LYS A 80 14.40 14.45 -15.31
N GLU A 81 14.33 14.54 -13.99
CA GLU A 81 15.42 14.15 -13.13
C GLU A 81 15.43 12.65 -12.83
N LYS A 82 14.29 12.00 -12.96
CA LYS A 82 14.16 10.57 -12.65
C LYS A 82 14.02 9.77 -13.95
N PRO A 83 14.49 8.52 -13.96
CA PRO A 83 14.27 7.65 -15.11
C PRO A 83 12.79 7.51 -15.44
N ASN A 84 12.50 7.39 -16.72
CA ASN A 84 11.12 7.21 -17.18
C ASN A 84 10.52 5.94 -16.56
N GLY A 85 9.29 6.06 -16.07
CA GLY A 85 8.60 4.92 -15.46
C GLY A 85 8.91 4.69 -13.99
N THR A 86 9.57 5.65 -13.33
CA THR A 86 9.85 5.54 -11.90
C THR A 86 8.57 5.77 -11.10
N ILE A 87 8.31 4.90 -10.14
CA ILE A 87 7.13 5.02 -9.27
C ILE A 87 7.39 6.11 -8.23
N ILE A 88 6.56 7.14 -8.24
CA ILE A 88 6.70 8.27 -7.31
C ILE A 88 5.57 8.36 -6.30
N ALA A 89 4.48 7.64 -6.52
CA ALA A 89 3.37 7.59 -5.56
C ALA A 89 2.64 6.27 -5.70
N GLU A 90 2.15 5.79 -4.58
CA GLU A 90 1.35 4.57 -4.52
C GLU A 90 -0.06 4.96 -4.07
N LEU A 91 -1.04 4.84 -4.95
CA LEU A 91 -2.42 5.21 -4.67
C LEU A 91 -3.20 4.07 -4.02
N GLN A 92 -2.82 2.84 -4.33
CA GLN A 92 -3.34 1.64 -3.71
C GLN A 92 -2.19 0.70 -3.45
N THR A 93 -2.06 0.27 -2.21
CA THR A 93 -0.98 -0.65 -1.82
C THR A 93 -1.15 -1.99 -2.52
N GLY A 94 -0.10 -2.47 -3.16
CA GLY A 94 -0.08 -3.81 -3.73
C GLY A 94 0.34 -4.83 -2.69
N TYR A 95 -0.21 -6.02 -2.80
CA TYR A 95 0.07 -7.11 -1.86
C TYR A 95 0.35 -8.40 -2.61
N MET A 96 1.30 -9.15 -2.08
CA MET A 96 1.62 -10.50 -2.54
C MET A 96 1.14 -11.52 -1.52
N LEU A 97 0.70 -12.67 -1.99
CA LEU A 97 0.47 -13.85 -1.16
C LEU A 97 1.52 -14.88 -1.58
N ASN A 98 2.59 -14.96 -0.81
CA ASN A 98 3.79 -15.73 -1.16
C ASN A 98 4.33 -15.25 -2.52
N ASP A 99 4.30 -16.08 -3.56
CA ASP A 99 4.79 -15.69 -4.88
C ASP A 99 3.68 -15.33 -5.87
N ARG A 100 2.46 -15.12 -5.36
CA ARG A 100 1.30 -14.76 -6.18
C ARG A 100 0.86 -13.33 -5.87
N ILE A 101 0.36 -12.63 -6.87
CA ILE A 101 -0.21 -11.30 -6.67
C ILE A 101 -1.60 -11.45 -6.05
N LEU A 102 -1.79 -10.84 -4.89
CA LEU A 102 -3.10 -10.77 -4.27
C LEU A 102 -3.87 -9.54 -4.75
N ARG A 103 -3.16 -8.41 -4.88
CA ARG A 103 -3.71 -7.17 -5.39
C ARG A 103 -2.59 -6.33 -5.99
N GLU A 104 -2.80 -5.83 -7.20
CA GLU A 104 -1.81 -4.96 -7.84
C GLU A 104 -1.73 -3.60 -7.15
N ALA A 105 -0.56 -2.99 -7.19
CA ALA A 105 -0.38 -1.62 -6.72
C ALA A 105 -0.86 -0.65 -7.79
N MET A 106 -1.62 0.37 -7.39
CA MET A 106 -1.97 1.48 -8.28
C MET A 106 -0.98 2.59 -8.05
N VAL A 107 -0.31 3.03 -9.10
CA VAL A 107 0.85 3.91 -8.98
C VAL A 107 0.79 5.10 -9.91
N VAL A 108 1.54 6.14 -9.52
CA VAL A 108 1.85 7.28 -10.36
C VAL A 108 3.31 7.16 -10.74
N VAL A 109 3.62 7.29 -12.02
CA VAL A 109 4.97 7.13 -12.53
C VAL A 109 5.46 8.38 -13.24
N THR A 110 6.77 8.47 -13.42
CA THR A 110 7.39 9.58 -14.14
C THR A 110 7.33 9.35 -15.64
N LYS A 111 7.33 10.45 -16.36
CA LYS A 111 7.33 10.46 -17.82
C LYS A 111 8.33 11.48 -18.32
N GLY A 112 9.02 11.15 -19.40
CA GLY A 112 9.92 12.08 -20.06
C GLY A 112 11.30 12.20 -19.43
N GLY A 113 11.64 11.35 -18.50
CA GLY A 113 12.95 11.29 -17.89
C GLY A 113 13.91 10.42 -18.70
N LYS A 114 15.08 10.18 -18.11
CA LYS A 114 16.11 9.35 -18.73
C LYS A 114 15.68 7.85 -18.77
#